data_c56caed53a27f93e3192a4dc7f847e99
#
_entry.id   c56caed53a27f93e3192a4dc7f847e99
#
_cell.length_a   1.000
_cell.length_b   1.000
_cell.length_c   1.000
_cell.angle_alpha   90.00
_cell.angle_beta   90.00
_cell.angle_gamma   90.00
#
_symmetry.space_group_name_H-M   'P 1'
#
loop_
_entity.id
_entity.type
_entity.pdbx_description
1 polymer ?
#
loop_
_entity_poly.entity_id
_entity_poly.type
_entity_poly.pdbx_seq_one_letter_code
_entity_poly.pdbx_strand_id
1 'polypeptide(L)'
;DYSTVHLGKIPGHPMLIMKSKESIIATKLEMTHDKKEIITMYANTVDFGSNAFGIKTASKTYFNTTPKELTTEQAAVLVGMLKATTYYNPISNPENSLRRRNVVLNNMHNHGHLTKAETDSLSQIPIKLSYSVESNYDGAALYFREALSAELKTWCKDNGYDLYTSGLKIYTTIDSRMQKYAEEAAI
;
A
#
# COMPACT_ATOMS: atom_id res chain seq x y z
N ASP A 1 -23.68 8.64 -2.73
CA ASP A 1 -24.41 7.38 -2.62
C ASP A 1 -24.69 6.84 -4.02
N TYR A 2 -23.71 6.18 -4.64
CA TYR A 2 -23.82 5.63 -6.00
C TYR A 2 -24.21 4.14 -6.02
N SER A 3 -24.69 3.62 -4.90
CA SER A 3 -24.96 2.18 -4.73
C SER A 3 -26.34 1.71 -5.21
N THR A 4 -27.20 2.58 -5.75
CA THR A 4 -28.61 2.25 -6.05
C THR A 4 -29.04 2.50 -7.49
N VAL A 5 -28.17 2.30 -8.48
CA VAL A 5 -28.68 2.06 -9.82
C VAL A 5 -28.94 0.56 -9.95
N HIS A 6 -30.14 0.13 -9.60
CA HIS A 6 -30.69 -1.18 -9.96
C HIS A 6 -30.89 -1.24 -11.49
N LEU A 7 -29.77 -1.48 -12.19
CA LEU A 7 -29.86 -2.04 -13.54
C LEU A 7 -30.21 -3.50 -13.38
N GLY A 8 -31.43 -3.87 -13.74
CA GLY A 8 -31.96 -5.21 -13.63
C GLY A 8 -30.98 -6.27 -14.10
N LYS A 9 -30.96 -7.43 -13.44
CA LYS A 9 -30.13 -8.59 -13.77
C LYS A 9 -30.28 -8.93 -15.25
N ILE A 10 -29.36 -8.45 -16.09
CA ILE A 10 -29.19 -8.96 -17.44
C ILE A 10 -28.40 -10.25 -17.30
N PRO A 11 -28.99 -11.42 -17.55
CA PRO A 11 -28.27 -12.69 -17.47
C PRO A 11 -27.18 -12.68 -18.54
N GLY A 12 -25.93 -12.83 -18.14
CA GLY A 12 -24.85 -13.17 -19.05
C GLY A 12 -23.61 -12.25 -19.09
N HIS A 13 -23.61 -11.00 -18.58
CA HIS A 13 -22.43 -10.13 -18.74
C HIS A 13 -22.05 -9.25 -17.53
N PRO A 14 -21.86 -9.79 -16.30
CA PRO A 14 -21.40 -8.97 -15.18
C PRO A 14 -20.02 -8.35 -15.45
N MET A 15 -19.16 -9.05 -16.21
CA MET A 15 -17.82 -8.57 -16.58
C MET A 15 -17.89 -7.38 -17.55
N LEU A 16 -18.82 -7.37 -18.50
CA LEU A 16 -19.00 -6.26 -19.44
C LEU A 16 -19.45 -4.98 -18.71
N ILE A 17 -20.39 -5.12 -17.78
CA ILE A 17 -20.86 -3.98 -16.96
C ILE A 17 -19.73 -3.44 -16.09
N MET A 18 -18.92 -4.30 -15.46
CA MET A 18 -17.76 -3.87 -14.69
C MET A 18 -16.76 -3.13 -15.58
N LYS A 19 -16.40 -3.69 -16.74
CA LYS A 19 -15.45 -3.07 -17.67
C LYS A 19 -15.96 -1.73 -18.23
N SER A 20 -17.25 -1.60 -18.48
CA SER A 20 -17.84 -0.32 -18.88
C SER A 20 -17.75 0.75 -17.79
N LYS A 21 -18.00 0.38 -16.52
CA LYS A 21 -17.81 1.28 -15.37
C LYS A 21 -16.35 1.69 -15.19
N GLU A 22 -15.43 0.72 -15.26
CA GLU A 22 -13.99 0.99 -15.20
C GLU A 22 -13.56 1.98 -16.29
N SER A 23 -14.02 1.81 -17.53
CA SER A 23 -13.70 2.70 -18.65
C SER A 23 -14.23 4.12 -18.42
N ILE A 24 -15.44 4.27 -17.92
CA ILE A 24 -16.03 5.61 -17.62
C ILE A 24 -15.23 6.29 -16.50
N ILE A 25 -14.88 5.56 -15.44
CA ILE A 25 -14.09 6.09 -14.34
C ILE A 25 -12.68 6.48 -14.82
N ALA A 26 -12.03 5.65 -15.64
CA ALA A 26 -10.71 5.92 -16.20
C ALA A 26 -10.72 7.20 -17.05
N THR A 27 -11.70 7.34 -17.95
CA THR A 27 -11.84 8.53 -18.78
C THR A 27 -12.05 9.79 -17.92
N LYS A 28 -12.92 9.70 -16.91
CA LYS A 28 -13.13 10.83 -15.99
C LYS A 28 -11.87 11.21 -15.23
N LEU A 29 -11.09 10.22 -14.80
CA LEU A 29 -9.85 10.43 -14.09
C LEU A 29 -8.80 11.14 -14.99
N GLU A 30 -8.66 10.67 -16.23
CA GLU A 30 -7.77 11.30 -17.23
C GLU A 30 -8.17 12.73 -17.61
N MET A 31 -9.46 13.05 -17.56
CA MET A 31 -9.96 14.41 -17.82
C MET A 31 -9.69 15.38 -16.67
N THR A 32 -9.50 14.88 -15.45
CA THR A 32 -9.41 15.70 -14.24
C THR A 32 -8.01 15.71 -13.61
N HIS A 33 -7.15 14.77 -13.97
CA HIS A 33 -5.82 14.59 -13.36
C HIS A 33 -4.77 14.30 -14.40
N ASP A 34 -3.56 14.79 -14.17
CA ASP A 34 -2.41 14.44 -15.01
C ASP A 34 -1.87 13.03 -14.71
N LYS A 35 -0.97 12.52 -15.58
CA LYS A 35 -0.39 11.18 -15.41
C LYS A 35 0.39 11.01 -14.11
N LYS A 36 1.04 12.06 -13.62
CA LYS A 36 1.81 12.02 -12.36
C LYS A 36 0.87 11.92 -11.16
N GLU A 37 -0.21 12.69 -11.18
CA GLU A 37 -1.24 12.64 -10.15
C GLU A 37 -1.89 11.26 -10.09
N ILE A 38 -2.26 10.68 -11.23
CA ILE A 38 -2.85 9.34 -11.32
C ILE A 38 -1.90 8.27 -10.76
N ILE A 39 -0.62 8.29 -11.17
CA ILE A 39 0.40 7.35 -10.68
C ILE A 39 0.63 7.56 -9.17
N THR A 40 0.64 8.81 -8.71
CA THR A 40 0.82 9.13 -7.30
C THR A 40 -0.33 8.60 -6.45
N MET A 41 -1.58 8.81 -6.89
CA MET A 41 -2.76 8.25 -6.23
C MET A 41 -2.70 6.72 -6.20
N TYR A 42 -2.38 6.09 -7.33
CA TYR A 42 -2.23 4.64 -7.42
C TYR A 42 -1.15 4.12 -6.47
N ALA A 43 0.06 4.69 -6.53
CA ALA A 43 1.17 4.28 -5.69
C ALA A 43 0.89 4.45 -4.19
N ASN A 44 0.08 5.45 -3.81
CA ASN A 44 -0.28 5.71 -2.41
C ASN A 44 -1.42 4.82 -1.88
N THR A 45 -2.14 4.12 -2.75
CA THR A 45 -3.33 3.33 -2.34
C THR A 45 -3.18 1.84 -2.60
N VAL A 46 -2.37 1.43 -3.57
CA VAL A 46 -2.26 0.03 -4.00
C VAL A 46 -1.71 -0.85 -2.87
N ASP A 47 -2.23 -2.08 -2.79
CA ASP A 47 -1.77 -3.11 -1.86
C ASP A 47 -0.46 -3.75 -2.38
N PHE A 48 0.59 -3.67 -1.55
CA PHE A 48 1.88 -4.34 -1.77
C PHE A 48 2.02 -5.67 -1.00
N GLY A 49 0.94 -6.21 -0.46
CA GLY A 49 0.98 -7.39 0.40
C GLY A 49 1.51 -7.09 1.81
N SER A 50 1.46 -8.09 2.70
CA SER A 50 1.92 -7.96 4.09
C SER A 50 1.30 -6.76 4.85
N ASN A 51 0.03 -6.43 4.57
CA ASN A 51 -0.68 -5.25 5.07
C ASN A 51 -0.04 -3.89 4.69
N ALA A 52 0.83 -3.86 3.70
CA ALA A 52 1.49 -2.64 3.25
C ALA A 52 0.68 -1.95 2.14
N PHE A 53 -0.23 -1.07 2.53
CA PHE A 53 -1.01 -0.24 1.60
C PHE A 53 -0.25 1.06 1.30
N GLY A 54 -0.02 1.30 0.03
CA GLY A 54 0.73 2.45 -0.49
C GLY A 54 2.24 2.33 -0.37
N ILE A 55 2.92 3.07 -1.25
CA ILE A 55 4.38 3.01 -1.42
C ILE A 55 5.15 3.40 -0.15
N LYS A 56 4.61 4.33 0.66
CA LYS A 56 5.24 4.76 1.91
C LYS A 56 5.32 3.60 2.90
N THR A 57 4.19 2.93 3.13
CA THR A 57 4.12 1.77 4.02
C THR A 57 4.96 0.62 3.48
N ALA A 58 4.89 0.35 2.17
CA ALA A 58 5.68 -0.71 1.55
C ALA A 58 7.19 -0.48 1.67
N SER A 59 7.68 0.74 1.42
CA SER A 59 9.09 1.10 1.60
C SER A 59 9.55 0.87 3.03
N LYS A 60 8.74 1.23 4.00
CA LYS A 60 9.01 1.04 5.42
C LYS A 60 8.99 -0.45 5.79
N THR A 61 7.95 -1.18 5.37
CA THR A 61 7.75 -2.60 5.70
C THR A 61 8.86 -3.48 5.14
N TYR A 62 9.22 -3.33 3.86
CA TYR A 62 10.16 -4.24 3.21
C TYR A 62 11.62 -3.82 3.36
N PHE A 63 11.88 -2.51 3.43
CA PHE A 63 13.26 -1.98 3.37
C PHE A 63 13.62 -1.03 4.51
N ASN A 64 12.69 -0.77 5.42
CA ASN A 64 12.85 0.16 6.55
C ASN A 64 13.37 1.54 6.12
N THR A 65 12.86 2.04 4.98
CA THR A 65 13.28 3.30 4.36
C THR A 65 12.08 4.14 3.90
N THR A 66 12.35 5.33 3.38
CA THR A 66 11.33 6.20 2.79
C THR A 66 11.26 5.99 1.26
N PRO A 67 10.15 6.33 0.58
CA PRO A 67 10.07 6.22 -0.89
C PRO A 67 11.15 7.00 -1.64
N LYS A 68 11.65 8.10 -1.08
CA LYS A 68 12.71 8.93 -1.69
C LYS A 68 14.10 8.28 -1.61
N GLU A 69 14.31 7.45 -0.62
CA GLU A 69 15.60 6.80 -0.33
C GLU A 69 15.67 5.37 -0.87
N LEU A 70 14.59 4.89 -1.51
CA LEU A 70 14.61 3.60 -2.20
C LEU A 70 15.69 3.61 -3.28
N THR A 71 16.51 2.58 -3.27
CA THR A 71 17.41 2.33 -4.40
C THR A 71 16.64 1.81 -5.60
N THR A 72 17.24 1.88 -6.80
CA THR A 72 16.56 1.46 -8.03
C THR A 72 16.12 0.00 -7.99
N GLU A 73 16.97 -0.90 -7.47
CA GLU A 73 16.63 -2.32 -7.34
C GLU A 73 15.54 -2.57 -6.29
N GLN A 74 15.49 -1.80 -5.20
CA GLN A 74 14.42 -1.87 -4.20
C GLN A 74 13.09 -1.39 -4.79
N ALA A 75 13.09 -0.27 -5.49
CA ALA A 75 11.91 0.23 -6.20
C ALA A 75 11.41 -0.78 -7.23
N ALA A 76 12.33 -1.43 -7.98
CA ALA A 76 11.98 -2.46 -8.96
C ALA A 76 11.36 -3.72 -8.31
N VAL A 77 11.74 -4.07 -7.07
CA VAL A 77 11.05 -5.14 -6.30
C VAL A 77 9.60 -4.74 -6.06
N LEU A 78 9.36 -3.56 -5.48
CA LEU A 78 8.00 -3.10 -5.15
C LEU A 78 7.12 -3.02 -6.41
N VAL A 79 7.62 -2.41 -7.49
CA VAL A 79 6.90 -2.36 -8.77
C VAL A 79 6.64 -3.77 -9.31
N GLY A 80 7.59 -4.68 -9.17
CA GLY A 80 7.46 -6.08 -9.58
C GLY A 80 6.33 -6.81 -8.86
N MET A 81 6.16 -6.54 -7.58
CA MET A 81 5.10 -7.13 -6.74
C MET A 81 3.69 -6.77 -7.21
N LEU A 82 3.48 -5.59 -7.80
CA LEU A 82 2.15 -5.12 -8.22
C LEU A 82 1.47 -6.03 -9.26
N LYS A 83 2.22 -6.88 -9.95
CA LYS A 83 1.64 -7.86 -10.87
C LYS A 83 0.87 -8.98 -10.15
N ALA A 84 1.38 -9.43 -9.00
CA ALA A 84 0.75 -10.43 -8.14
C ALA A 84 1.45 -10.39 -6.76
N THR A 85 0.89 -9.66 -5.83
CA THR A 85 1.51 -9.31 -4.55
C THR A 85 1.84 -10.51 -3.66
N THR A 86 1.11 -11.60 -3.77
CA THR A 86 1.42 -12.85 -3.06
C THR A 86 2.51 -13.65 -3.76
N TYR A 87 2.42 -13.81 -5.10
CA TYR A 87 3.33 -14.66 -5.87
C TYR A 87 4.75 -14.07 -6.01
N TYR A 88 4.84 -12.73 -6.05
CA TYR A 88 6.12 -12.00 -6.15
C TYR A 88 6.55 -11.35 -4.82
N ASN A 89 5.96 -11.78 -3.70
CA ASN A 89 6.34 -11.29 -2.38
C ASN A 89 7.77 -11.73 -2.03
N PRO A 90 8.69 -10.81 -1.73
CA PRO A 90 10.10 -11.16 -1.48
C PRO A 90 10.33 -11.94 -0.18
N ILE A 91 9.35 -11.93 0.74
CA ILE A 91 9.43 -12.66 2.02
C ILE A 91 9.05 -14.12 1.79
N SER A 92 7.89 -14.37 1.17
CA SER A 92 7.36 -15.73 0.96
C SER A 92 7.89 -16.41 -0.29
N ASN A 93 8.27 -15.64 -1.33
CA ASN A 93 8.72 -16.16 -2.62
C ASN A 93 9.94 -15.39 -3.17
N PRO A 94 11.11 -15.42 -2.49
CA PRO A 94 12.27 -14.58 -2.82
C PRO A 94 12.79 -14.80 -4.25
N GLU A 95 12.79 -16.04 -4.75
CA GLU A 95 13.25 -16.34 -6.12
C GLU A 95 12.31 -15.76 -7.18
N ASN A 96 10.99 -15.86 -6.99
CA ASN A 96 10.02 -15.28 -7.91
C ASN A 96 10.13 -13.75 -7.90
N SER A 97 10.30 -13.16 -6.72
CA SER A 97 10.52 -11.73 -6.56
C SER A 97 11.79 -11.27 -7.27
N LEU A 98 12.90 -11.99 -7.11
CA LEU A 98 14.18 -11.69 -7.78
C LEU A 98 14.03 -11.73 -9.32
N ARG A 99 13.41 -12.78 -9.85
CA ARG A 99 13.15 -12.89 -11.28
C ARG A 99 12.27 -11.76 -11.79
N ARG A 100 11.23 -11.41 -11.04
CA ARG A 100 10.32 -10.35 -11.42
C ARG A 100 10.96 -8.97 -11.35
N ARG A 101 11.77 -8.69 -10.34
CA ARG A 101 12.59 -7.48 -10.25
C ARG A 101 13.46 -7.31 -11.50
N ASN A 102 14.15 -8.38 -11.92
CA ASN A 102 15.04 -8.31 -13.08
C ASN A 102 14.25 -8.04 -14.38
N VAL A 103 13.01 -8.53 -14.50
CA VAL A 103 12.10 -8.14 -15.60
C VAL A 103 11.80 -6.64 -15.56
N VAL A 104 11.57 -6.05 -14.38
CA VAL A 104 11.34 -4.60 -14.24
C VAL A 104 12.58 -3.81 -14.65
N LEU A 105 13.77 -4.21 -14.18
CA LEU A 105 15.04 -3.57 -14.56
C LEU A 105 15.28 -3.63 -16.07
N ASN A 106 15.03 -4.78 -16.71
CA ASN A 106 15.13 -4.90 -18.17
C ASN A 106 14.11 -4.00 -18.89
N ASN A 107 12.91 -3.86 -18.39
CA ASN A 107 11.93 -2.92 -18.95
C ASN A 107 12.42 -1.46 -18.84
N MET A 108 13.03 -1.10 -17.70
CA MET A 108 13.64 0.24 -17.53
C MET A 108 14.75 0.47 -18.56
N HIS A 109 15.59 -0.53 -18.84
CA HIS A 109 16.58 -0.48 -19.89
C HIS A 109 15.94 -0.29 -21.27
N ASN A 110 14.97 -1.10 -21.62
CA ASN A 110 14.28 -1.06 -22.92
C ASN A 110 13.60 0.29 -23.19
N HIS A 111 13.23 1.01 -22.14
CA HIS A 111 12.63 2.36 -22.23
C HIS A 111 13.66 3.48 -22.01
N GLY A 112 14.96 3.19 -22.01
CA GLY A 112 16.03 4.18 -21.93
C GLY A 112 16.28 4.81 -20.57
N HIS A 113 15.72 4.23 -19.50
CA HIS A 113 15.92 4.71 -18.12
C HIS A 113 17.18 4.15 -17.47
N LEU A 114 17.70 3.03 -17.96
CA LEU A 114 18.95 2.39 -17.51
C LEU A 114 19.79 2.00 -18.72
N THR A 115 21.10 2.09 -18.58
CA THR A 115 22.03 1.49 -19.53
C THR A 115 22.09 -0.03 -19.35
N LYS A 116 22.61 -0.74 -20.33
CA LYS A 116 22.80 -2.20 -20.24
C LYS A 116 23.72 -2.57 -19.07
N ALA A 117 24.83 -1.84 -18.90
CA ALA A 117 25.79 -2.06 -17.81
C ALA A 117 25.18 -1.88 -16.43
N GLU A 118 24.36 -0.83 -16.23
CA GLU A 118 23.61 -0.63 -14.97
C GLU A 118 22.61 -1.74 -14.72
N THR A 119 21.86 -2.15 -15.73
CA THR A 119 20.89 -3.25 -15.61
C THR A 119 21.55 -4.55 -15.22
N ASP A 120 22.67 -4.90 -15.85
CA ASP A 120 23.42 -6.12 -15.55
C ASP A 120 23.99 -6.07 -14.12
N SER A 121 24.55 -4.92 -13.72
CA SER A 121 25.06 -4.69 -12.37
C SER A 121 23.95 -4.80 -11.32
N LEU A 122 22.83 -4.10 -11.47
CA LEU A 122 21.69 -4.11 -10.55
C LEU A 122 21.04 -5.50 -10.46
N SER A 123 21.04 -6.25 -11.56
CA SER A 123 20.47 -7.61 -11.61
C SER A 123 21.27 -8.62 -10.77
N GLN A 124 22.55 -8.37 -10.50
CA GLN A 124 23.40 -9.22 -9.67
C GLN A 124 23.20 -8.96 -8.17
N ILE A 125 22.66 -7.81 -7.77
CA ILE A 125 22.48 -7.45 -6.37
C ILE A 125 21.40 -8.35 -5.75
N PRO A 126 21.66 -9.07 -4.65
CA PRO A 126 20.63 -9.84 -3.96
C PRO A 126 19.58 -8.91 -3.34
N ILE A 127 18.33 -9.37 -3.23
CA ILE A 127 17.31 -8.64 -2.49
C ILE A 127 17.64 -8.72 -0.99
N LYS A 128 18.01 -7.59 -0.42
CA LYS A 128 18.23 -7.44 1.02
C LYS A 128 17.00 -6.78 1.64
N LEU A 129 16.27 -7.54 2.41
CA LEU A 129 15.12 -7.04 3.15
C LEU A 129 15.56 -6.52 4.53
N SER A 130 14.98 -5.41 4.93
CA SER A 130 14.96 -4.95 6.32
C SER A 130 13.50 -4.96 6.78
N TYR A 131 12.93 -6.18 6.80
CA TYR A 131 11.51 -6.37 7.00
C TYR A 131 11.10 -5.99 8.41
N SER A 132 10.22 -5.01 8.51
CA SER A 132 9.53 -4.66 9.74
C SER A 132 8.06 -4.43 9.42
N VAL A 133 7.18 -5.24 9.96
CA VAL A 133 5.75 -4.93 9.94
C VAL A 133 5.54 -3.85 10.98
N GLU A 134 5.15 -2.64 10.54
CA GLU A 134 4.44 -1.77 11.48
C GLU A 134 3.11 -2.46 11.77
N SER A 135 3.10 -3.27 12.81
CA SER A 135 1.84 -3.81 13.29
C SER A 135 1.06 -2.65 13.91
N ASN A 136 -0.27 -2.70 13.85
CA ASN A 136 -1.10 -1.79 14.64
C ASN A 136 -0.82 -1.98 16.16
N TYR A 137 -0.02 -2.99 16.49
CA TYR A 137 0.49 -3.31 17.82
C TYR A 137 1.81 -2.59 18.15
N ASP A 138 2.50 -1.98 17.16
CA ASP A 138 3.70 -1.17 17.41
C ASP A 138 3.31 0.27 17.79
N GLY A 139 4.04 0.84 18.71
CA GLY A 139 3.85 2.21 19.22
C GLY A 139 3.23 2.28 20.61
N ALA A 140 3.29 3.46 21.20
CA ALA A 140 2.83 3.71 22.55
C ALA A 140 1.33 3.46 22.74
N ALA A 141 0.93 3.07 23.93
CA ALA A 141 -0.45 2.95 24.38
C ALA A 141 -1.30 1.95 23.60
N LEU A 142 -0.77 0.76 23.31
CA LEU A 142 -1.46 -0.26 22.53
C LEU A 142 -2.86 -0.58 23.08
N TYR A 143 -2.96 -0.91 24.37
CA TYR A 143 -4.24 -1.26 25.02
C TYR A 143 -5.22 -0.09 24.98
N PHE A 144 -4.75 1.12 25.20
CA PHE A 144 -5.58 2.31 25.09
C PHE A 144 -6.14 2.49 23.68
N ARG A 145 -5.31 2.32 22.66
CA ARG A 145 -5.73 2.43 21.24
C ARG A 145 -6.73 1.35 20.84
N GLU A 146 -6.58 0.12 21.34
CA GLU A 146 -7.53 -0.96 21.08
C GLU A 146 -8.88 -0.69 21.74
N ALA A 147 -8.89 -0.30 23.02
CA ALA A 147 -10.11 0.04 23.74
C ALA A 147 -10.84 1.21 23.04
N LEU A 148 -10.10 2.27 22.73
CA LEU A 148 -10.64 3.44 22.04
C LEU A 148 -11.16 3.09 20.63
N SER A 149 -10.46 2.24 19.89
CA SER A 149 -10.90 1.79 18.56
C SER A 149 -12.21 1.03 18.60
N ALA A 150 -12.43 0.18 19.60
CA ALA A 150 -13.67 -0.55 19.79
C ALA A 150 -14.86 0.40 20.04
N GLU A 151 -14.67 1.38 20.91
CA GLU A 151 -15.68 2.40 21.21
C GLU A 151 -15.97 3.30 20.00
N LEU A 152 -14.92 3.78 19.32
CA LEU A 152 -15.05 4.62 18.14
C LEU A 152 -15.72 3.92 16.96
N LYS A 153 -15.49 2.62 16.75
CA LYS A 153 -16.17 1.85 15.70
C LYS A 153 -17.70 1.87 15.90
N THR A 154 -18.14 1.71 17.15
CA THR A 154 -19.56 1.76 17.49
C THR A 154 -20.12 3.17 17.25
N TRP A 155 -19.44 4.18 17.77
CA TRP A 155 -19.84 5.58 17.57
C TRP A 155 -19.90 5.98 16.09
N CYS A 156 -18.88 5.61 15.31
CA CYS A 156 -18.84 5.90 13.88
C CYS A 156 -20.02 5.25 13.13
N LYS A 157 -20.32 3.99 13.46
CA LYS A 157 -21.45 3.26 12.86
C LYS A 157 -22.77 3.98 13.16
N ASP A 158 -22.97 4.42 14.39
CA ASP A 158 -24.22 5.06 14.82
C ASP A 158 -24.39 6.46 14.20
N ASN A 159 -23.27 7.12 13.84
CA ASN A 159 -23.26 8.46 13.25
C ASN A 159 -23.00 8.48 11.73
N GLY A 160 -22.94 7.32 11.06
CA GLY A 160 -22.76 7.22 9.61
C GLY A 160 -21.35 7.56 9.11
N TYR A 161 -20.33 7.43 9.96
CA TYR A 161 -18.92 7.62 9.60
C TYR A 161 -18.20 6.27 9.47
N ASP A 162 -17.11 6.27 8.72
CA ASP A 162 -16.12 5.20 8.74
C ASP A 162 -14.87 5.65 9.47
N LEU A 163 -14.43 4.88 10.48
CA LEU A 163 -13.31 5.24 11.36
C LEU A 163 -12.00 5.48 10.59
N TYR A 164 -11.79 4.78 9.49
CA TYR A 164 -10.52 4.76 8.76
C TYR A 164 -10.53 5.64 7.50
N THR A 165 -11.71 5.88 6.91
CA THR A 165 -11.82 6.58 5.63
C THR A 165 -12.44 7.97 5.71
N SER A 166 -13.15 8.29 6.81
CA SER A 166 -13.81 9.59 6.97
C SER A 166 -12.89 10.74 7.40
N GLY A 167 -11.57 10.51 7.54
CA GLY A 167 -10.60 11.55 7.88
C GLY A 167 -10.78 12.15 9.27
N LEU A 168 -11.31 11.38 10.23
CA LEU A 168 -11.60 11.82 11.59
C LEU A 168 -10.32 12.22 12.35
N LYS A 169 -10.39 13.30 13.10
CA LYS A 169 -9.35 13.71 14.05
C LYS A 169 -9.83 13.37 15.47
N ILE A 170 -9.14 12.46 16.11
CA ILE A 170 -9.49 11.96 17.45
C ILE A 170 -8.57 12.61 18.48
N TYR A 171 -9.14 13.40 19.37
CA TYR A 171 -8.43 14.05 20.47
C TYR A 171 -8.66 13.25 21.74
N THR A 172 -7.59 12.94 22.46
CA THR A 172 -7.64 12.15 23.69
C THR A 172 -6.95 12.90 24.83
N THR A 173 -7.20 12.47 26.05
CA THR A 173 -6.59 13.02 27.27
C THR A 173 -5.31 12.29 27.70
N ILE A 174 -4.81 11.34 26.87
CA ILE A 174 -3.62 10.58 27.21
C ILE A 174 -2.37 11.48 27.24
N ASP A 175 -1.57 11.41 28.31
CA ASP A 175 -0.24 12.01 28.36
C ASP A 175 0.79 10.93 27.93
N SER A 176 1.46 11.17 26.83
CA SER A 176 2.41 10.23 26.23
C SER A 176 3.61 9.90 27.12
N ARG A 177 4.02 10.83 28.00
CA ARG A 177 5.14 10.62 28.95
C ARG A 177 4.69 9.73 30.10
N MET A 178 3.50 9.99 30.65
CA MET A 178 2.94 9.15 31.71
C MET A 178 2.67 7.74 31.20
N GLN A 179 2.14 7.61 29.99
CA GLN A 179 1.92 6.32 29.35
C GLN A 179 3.23 5.52 29.17
N LYS A 180 4.30 6.18 28.71
CA LYS A 180 5.62 5.55 28.57
C LYS A 180 6.15 5.03 29.92
N TYR A 181 6.05 5.83 30.97
CA TYR A 181 6.47 5.40 32.32
C TYR A 181 5.62 4.23 32.84
N ALA A 182 4.32 4.23 32.55
CA ALA A 182 3.44 3.10 32.92
C ALA A 182 3.82 1.82 32.17
N GLU A 183 4.14 1.90 30.88
CA GLU A 183 4.57 0.76 30.08
C GLU A 183 5.94 0.23 30.56
N GLU A 184 6.91 1.11 30.86
CA GLU A 184 8.21 0.74 31.40
C GLU A 184 8.12 0.09 32.79
N ALA A 185 7.13 0.46 33.60
CA ALA A 185 6.92 -0.10 34.92
C ALA A 185 6.17 -1.45 34.89
N ALA A 186 5.54 -1.81 33.78
CA ALA A 186 4.78 -3.05 33.61
C ALA A 186 5.60 -4.23 33.07
N ILE A 187 6.87 -3.99 32.70
CA ILE A 187 7.83 -4.99 32.19
C ILE A 187 8.67 -5.52 33.37
#